data_5a67ec96d24f5fd0c8a9789af92db09c
#
_entry.id   5a67ec96d24f5fd0c8a9789af92db09c
#
_cell.length_a   1.000
_cell.length_b   1.000
_cell.length_c   1.000
_cell.angle_alpha   90.00
_cell.angle_beta   90.00
_cell.angle_gamma   90.00
#
_symmetry.space_group_name_H-M   'P 1'
#
loop_
_entity.id
_entity.type
_entity.pdbx_description
1 polymer ?
#
loop_
_entity_poly.entity_id
_entity_poly.type
_entity_poly.pdbx_seq_one_letter_code
_entity_poly.pdbx_strand_id
1 'polypeptide(L)'
;AVLEDVVNPTNVGAIFRSAAALHMDAVLLTPACSNPLYRRAIRVSMGTVFQVPWAYFPKYNVGSDNTFSDASLHDKCDSRDQNCSDRNSSVYKYNIDVLHKLGFKTCAMALTDDSVSIDDPVLNSEERLAIVLGTEGDGLHEQTIDSCDYTVKIPMSHGVDSLNVAAASAVAFWELAK
;
A
#
# COMPACT_ATOMS: atom_id res chain seq x y z
N ALA A 1 7.18 -1.71 2.39
CA ALA A 1 5.73 -1.91 2.31
C ALA A 1 5.10 -0.87 1.40
N VAL A 2 4.07 -1.24 0.65
CA VAL A 2 3.28 -0.34 -0.21
C VAL A 2 1.84 -0.36 0.30
N LEU A 3 1.27 0.80 0.60
CA LEU A 3 -0.10 0.95 1.03
C LEU A 3 -0.92 1.55 -0.12
N GLU A 4 -1.92 0.79 -0.58
CA GLU A 4 -2.84 1.25 -1.61
C GLU A 4 -4.16 1.66 -0.98
N ASP A 5 -4.46 2.96 -1.06
CA ASP A 5 -5.73 3.58 -0.68
C ASP A 5 -6.19 3.29 0.76
N VAL A 6 -5.23 3.11 1.67
CA VAL A 6 -5.52 2.91 3.09
C VAL A 6 -5.94 4.24 3.72
N VAL A 7 -7.23 4.51 3.69
CA VAL A 7 -7.82 5.81 4.10
C VAL A 7 -8.01 5.95 5.62
N ASN A 8 -7.99 4.86 6.38
CA ASN A 8 -8.16 4.92 7.82
C ASN A 8 -6.83 5.25 8.53
N PRO A 9 -6.70 6.42 9.18
CA PRO A 9 -5.46 6.80 9.85
C PRO A 9 -5.08 5.89 11.02
N THR A 10 -6.03 5.14 11.58
CA THR A 10 -5.75 4.13 12.61
C THR A 10 -4.97 2.96 12.00
N ASN A 11 -5.39 2.49 10.83
CA ASN A 11 -4.70 1.40 10.13
C ASN A 11 -3.32 1.84 9.66
N VAL A 12 -3.21 3.03 9.07
CA VAL A 12 -1.90 3.59 8.69
C VAL A 12 -0.97 3.62 9.90
N GLY A 13 -1.41 4.16 11.03
CA GLY A 13 -0.59 4.20 12.25
C GLY A 13 -0.20 2.82 12.77
N ALA A 14 -1.11 1.85 12.74
CA ALA A 14 -0.84 0.47 13.18
C ALA A 14 0.15 -0.23 12.24
N ILE A 15 0.03 -0.02 10.93
CA ILE A 15 0.98 -0.55 9.94
C ILE A 15 2.37 0.03 10.16
N PHE A 16 2.51 1.34 10.38
CA PHE A 16 3.81 1.95 10.70
C PHE A 16 4.44 1.37 11.97
N ARG A 17 3.60 1.09 12.98
CA ARG A 17 4.09 0.45 14.20
C ARG A 17 4.62 -0.96 13.94
N SER A 18 3.90 -1.76 13.16
CA SER A 18 4.33 -3.09 12.73
C SER A 18 5.58 -3.02 11.86
N ALA A 19 5.63 -2.08 10.92
CA ALA A 19 6.78 -1.87 10.05
C ALA A 19 8.05 -1.57 10.83
N ALA A 20 7.98 -0.68 11.82
CA ALA A 20 9.12 -0.38 12.69
C ALA A 20 9.55 -1.57 13.54
N ALA A 21 8.57 -2.32 14.09
CA ALA A 21 8.85 -3.45 14.95
C ALA A 21 9.43 -4.66 14.20
N LEU A 22 9.10 -4.80 12.92
CA LEU A 22 9.42 -5.96 12.08
C LEU A 22 10.41 -5.62 10.96
N HIS A 23 11.23 -4.61 11.17
CA HIS A 23 12.39 -4.26 10.33
C HIS A 23 12.09 -3.95 8.85
N MET A 24 10.90 -3.40 8.56
CA MET A 24 10.62 -2.91 7.22
C MET A 24 11.50 -1.68 6.91
N ASP A 25 12.14 -1.68 5.75
CA ASP A 25 13.05 -0.59 5.33
C ASP A 25 12.33 0.72 5.05
N ALA A 26 11.14 0.66 4.46
CA ALA A 26 10.33 1.84 4.13
C ALA A 26 8.85 1.52 3.96
N VAL A 27 8.02 2.57 4.03
CA VAL A 27 6.60 2.53 3.70
C VAL A 27 6.30 3.51 2.57
N LEU A 28 5.75 3.03 1.47
CA LEU A 28 5.28 3.83 0.36
C LEU A 28 3.76 3.91 0.40
N LEU A 29 3.20 5.07 0.09
CA LEU A 29 1.76 5.30 0.15
C LEU A 29 1.25 5.79 -1.22
N THR A 30 0.09 5.29 -1.64
CA THR A 30 -0.60 5.91 -2.76
C THR A 30 -1.20 7.27 -2.36
N PRO A 31 -1.46 8.16 -3.33
CA PRO A 31 -1.96 9.51 -3.03
C PRO A 31 -3.27 9.56 -2.26
N ALA A 32 -4.10 8.51 -2.31
CA ALA A 32 -5.37 8.42 -1.60
C ALA A 32 -5.23 7.95 -0.14
N CYS A 33 -4.06 7.44 0.25
CA CYS A 33 -3.81 7.04 1.64
C CYS A 33 -3.94 8.21 2.62
N SER A 34 -4.42 7.92 3.82
CA SER A 34 -4.37 8.87 4.93
C SER A 34 -2.94 9.29 5.24
N ASN A 35 -2.78 10.58 5.54
CA ASN A 35 -1.47 11.13 5.90
C ASN A 35 -0.96 10.51 7.22
N PRO A 36 0.24 9.91 7.21
CA PRO A 36 0.87 9.33 8.41
C PRO A 36 1.07 10.34 9.54
N LEU A 37 1.13 11.64 9.23
CA LEU A 37 1.28 12.71 10.21
C LEU A 37 -0.05 13.20 10.82
N TYR A 38 -1.17 12.58 10.48
CA TYR A 38 -2.40 12.85 11.22
C TYR A 38 -2.26 12.46 12.68
N ARG A 39 -2.77 13.30 13.58
CA ARG A 39 -2.70 13.10 15.03
C ARG A 39 -3.08 11.68 15.47
N ARG A 40 -4.08 11.07 14.80
CA ARG A 40 -4.52 9.71 15.11
C ARG A 40 -3.48 8.67 14.68
N ALA A 41 -2.90 8.80 13.50
CA ALA A 41 -1.86 7.90 13.01
C ALA A 41 -0.60 7.98 13.89
N ILE A 42 -0.14 9.18 14.23
CA ILE A 42 1.00 9.39 15.15
C ILE A 42 0.75 8.71 16.50
N ARG A 43 -0.45 8.86 17.07
CA ARG A 43 -0.78 8.25 18.37
C ARG A 43 -0.80 6.72 18.30
N VAL A 44 -1.45 6.16 17.29
CA VAL A 44 -1.57 4.70 17.12
C VAL A 44 -0.21 4.07 16.83
N SER A 45 0.60 4.73 16.02
CA SER A 45 1.96 4.27 15.73
C SER A 45 2.93 4.41 16.91
N MET A 46 2.52 5.08 18.00
CA MET A 46 3.44 5.42 19.10
C MET A 46 4.66 6.22 18.64
N GLY A 47 4.50 7.03 17.59
CA GLY A 47 5.56 7.85 17.02
C GLY A 47 6.50 7.13 16.02
N THR A 48 6.26 5.86 15.72
CA THR A 48 7.12 5.13 14.77
C THR A 48 7.04 5.65 13.33
N VAL A 49 6.04 6.46 13.00
CA VAL A 49 5.99 7.20 11.72
C VAL A 49 7.21 8.12 11.49
N PHE A 50 7.93 8.47 12.54
CA PHE A 50 9.17 9.26 12.47
C PHE A 50 10.45 8.38 12.43
N GLN A 51 10.31 7.07 12.57
CA GLN A 51 11.42 6.12 12.60
C GLN A 51 11.59 5.37 11.28
N VAL A 52 10.47 5.04 10.62
CA VAL A 52 10.47 4.34 9.35
C VAL A 52 10.43 5.36 8.21
N PRO A 53 11.36 5.33 7.26
CA PRO A 53 11.30 6.17 6.06
C PRO A 53 10.00 5.94 5.29
N TRP A 54 9.38 7.00 4.79
CA TRP A 54 8.19 6.88 3.99
C TRP A 54 8.07 7.99 2.95
N ALA A 55 7.35 7.71 1.87
CA ALA A 55 7.04 8.66 0.82
C ALA A 55 5.69 8.34 0.18
N TYR A 56 5.09 9.33 -0.47
CA TYR A 56 3.99 9.09 -1.39
C TYR A 56 4.52 8.75 -2.78
N PHE A 57 3.83 7.86 -3.47
CA PHE A 57 4.01 7.73 -4.91
C PHE A 57 3.67 9.07 -5.59
N PRO A 58 4.40 9.45 -6.65
CA PRO A 58 4.05 10.61 -7.44
C PRO A 58 2.66 10.44 -8.06
N LYS A 59 1.91 11.54 -8.13
CA LYS A 59 0.62 11.57 -8.83
C LYS A 59 0.89 11.64 -10.32
N TYR A 60 0.41 10.66 -11.05
CA TYR A 60 0.42 10.70 -12.51
C TYR A 60 -0.98 11.00 -13.01
N ASN A 61 -1.12 12.02 -13.84
CA ASN A 61 -2.32 12.23 -14.64
C ASN A 61 -2.26 11.26 -15.81
N VAL A 62 -3.22 10.37 -15.91
CA VAL A 62 -3.38 9.54 -17.11
C VAL A 62 -4.07 10.42 -18.16
N GLY A 63 -3.29 10.93 -19.11
CA GLY A 63 -3.85 11.58 -20.30
C GLY A 63 -4.68 10.57 -21.11
N SER A 64 -5.60 11.06 -21.95
CA SER A 64 -6.42 10.25 -22.85
C SER A 64 -5.63 9.26 -23.73
N ASP A 65 -4.32 9.43 -23.80
CA ASP A 65 -3.39 8.69 -24.67
C ASP A 65 -2.50 7.71 -23.89
N ASN A 66 -2.84 7.39 -22.62
CA ASN A 66 -1.99 6.57 -21.72
C ASN A 66 -0.55 7.12 -21.53
N THR A 67 -0.29 8.37 -21.83
CA THR A 67 0.99 9.01 -21.54
C THR A 67 1.04 9.50 -20.12
N PHE A 68 2.06 9.05 -19.34
CA PHE A 68 2.30 9.51 -17.98
C PHE A 68 2.95 10.90 -18.03
N SER A 69 2.25 11.93 -17.55
CA SER A 69 2.84 13.25 -17.32
C SER A 69 2.93 13.51 -15.83
N ASP A 70 4.10 13.99 -15.36
CA ASP A 70 4.27 14.46 -13.99
C ASP A 70 3.26 15.58 -13.69
N ALA A 71 2.39 15.38 -12.73
CA ALA A 71 1.55 16.44 -12.20
C ALA A 71 2.46 17.39 -11.41
N SER A 72 2.79 18.52 -12.01
CA SER A 72 3.61 19.56 -11.38
C SER A 72 3.02 19.96 -10.01
N LEU A 73 3.91 20.18 -9.02
CA LEU A 73 3.69 20.50 -7.60
C LEU A 73 2.89 21.81 -7.33
N HIS A 74 1.97 22.22 -8.17
CA HIS A 74 1.27 23.52 -8.06
C HIS A 74 -0.25 23.46 -7.96
N ASP A 75 -0.84 22.40 -7.41
CA ASP A 75 -2.21 22.49 -6.93
C ASP A 75 -2.23 22.86 -5.44
N LYS A 76 -2.27 24.17 -5.19
CA LYS A 76 -2.66 24.72 -3.89
C LYS A 76 -4.10 24.30 -3.62
N CYS A 77 -4.28 23.34 -2.73
CA CYS A 77 -5.58 23.01 -2.18
C CYS A 77 -6.03 24.18 -1.29
N ASP A 78 -6.79 25.11 -1.85
CA ASP A 78 -7.49 26.15 -1.08
C ASP A 78 -8.62 25.47 -0.28
N SER A 79 -8.48 25.49 1.04
CA SER A 79 -9.28 24.83 2.05
C SER A 79 -10.67 25.49 2.26
N ARG A 80 -11.44 25.80 1.21
CA ARG A 80 -12.76 26.46 1.35
C ARG A 80 -13.91 25.95 0.49
N ASP A 81 -13.77 24.88 -0.28
CA ASP A 81 -14.89 24.34 -1.06
C ASP A 81 -15.44 23.06 -0.47
N GLN A 82 -16.50 23.18 0.33
CA GLN A 82 -17.30 22.10 0.91
C GLN A 82 -18.27 21.46 -0.10
N ASN A 83 -18.01 21.51 -1.40
CA ASN A 83 -18.88 20.92 -2.41
C ASN A 83 -18.08 20.21 -3.51
N CYS A 84 -17.32 19.19 -3.15
CA CYS A 84 -16.72 18.28 -4.12
C CYS A 84 -17.54 16.99 -4.15
N SER A 85 -18.75 17.05 -4.70
CA SER A 85 -19.59 15.90 -5.03
C SER A 85 -19.42 15.45 -6.48
N ASP A 86 -18.30 15.74 -7.09
CA ASP A 86 -17.95 15.18 -8.40
C ASP A 86 -17.16 13.89 -8.23
N ARG A 87 -17.92 12.79 -8.14
CA ARG A 87 -17.42 11.42 -8.33
C ARG A 87 -17.05 11.17 -9.81
N ASN A 88 -16.31 12.09 -10.39
CA ASN A 88 -15.60 11.83 -11.64
C ASN A 88 -14.15 11.57 -11.22
N SER A 89 -13.87 10.34 -10.85
CA SER A 89 -12.56 9.88 -10.47
C SER A 89 -11.59 10.12 -11.63
N SER A 90 -10.85 11.21 -11.55
CA SER A 90 -9.56 11.25 -12.23
C SER A 90 -8.74 10.12 -11.60
N VAL A 91 -8.62 9.01 -12.31
CA VAL A 91 -7.93 7.81 -11.85
C VAL A 91 -6.47 8.17 -11.72
N TYR A 92 -6.06 8.61 -10.51
CA TYR A 92 -4.65 8.74 -10.19
C TYR A 92 -4.07 7.33 -10.14
N LYS A 93 -3.39 6.94 -11.21
CA LYS A 93 -2.63 5.71 -11.22
C LYS A 93 -1.27 5.97 -10.56
N TYR A 94 -0.91 5.18 -9.58
CA TYR A 94 0.49 5.04 -9.18
C TYR A 94 1.11 3.93 -10.04
N ASN A 95 2.40 4.05 -10.30
CA ASN A 95 3.08 3.09 -11.17
C ASN A 95 3.98 2.17 -10.37
N ILE A 96 3.57 0.92 -10.23
CA ILE A 96 4.34 -0.13 -9.55
C ILE A 96 5.62 -0.50 -10.31
N ASP A 97 5.69 -0.23 -11.63
CA ASP A 97 6.88 -0.48 -12.45
C ASP A 97 8.13 0.27 -11.96
N VAL A 98 7.93 1.34 -11.19
CA VAL A 98 9.04 2.06 -10.54
C VAL A 98 9.78 1.13 -9.58
N LEU A 99 9.07 0.26 -8.87
CA LEU A 99 9.69 -0.72 -7.95
C LEU A 99 10.44 -1.79 -8.73
N HIS A 100 9.88 -2.29 -9.83
CA HIS A 100 10.55 -3.23 -10.71
C HIS A 100 11.87 -2.65 -11.29
N LYS A 101 11.84 -1.38 -11.71
CA LYS A 101 13.05 -0.67 -12.19
C LYS A 101 14.12 -0.51 -11.10
N LEU A 102 13.72 -0.47 -9.84
CA LEU A 102 14.62 -0.44 -8.69
C LEU A 102 15.08 -1.84 -8.25
N GLY A 103 14.65 -2.88 -8.96
CA GLY A 103 15.03 -4.28 -8.70
C GLY A 103 14.24 -4.95 -7.59
N PHE A 104 13.08 -4.40 -7.21
CA PHE A 104 12.16 -5.08 -6.30
C PHE A 104 11.27 -6.06 -7.05
N LYS A 105 11.05 -7.21 -6.44
CA LYS A 105 9.90 -8.05 -6.71
C LYS A 105 8.70 -7.54 -5.91
N THR A 106 7.51 -7.72 -6.44
CA THR A 106 6.29 -7.19 -5.83
C THR A 106 5.32 -8.32 -5.50
N CYS A 107 4.75 -8.30 -4.31
CA CYS A 107 3.72 -9.25 -3.92
C CYS A 107 2.44 -8.52 -3.46
N ALA A 108 1.34 -8.79 -4.14
CA ALA A 108 0.01 -8.29 -3.83
C ALA A 108 -0.63 -9.17 -2.75
N MET A 109 -0.96 -8.57 -1.59
CA MET A 109 -1.71 -9.28 -0.54
C MET A 109 -3.18 -9.34 -0.93
N ALA A 110 -3.56 -10.38 -1.66
CA ALA A 110 -4.91 -10.56 -2.17
C ALA A 110 -5.30 -12.04 -2.24
N LEU A 111 -6.61 -12.30 -2.22
CA LEU A 111 -7.16 -13.63 -2.36
C LEU A 111 -7.68 -13.81 -3.79
N THR A 112 -6.89 -14.49 -4.61
CA THR A 112 -7.27 -14.91 -5.98
C THR A 112 -7.06 -16.41 -6.12
N ASP A 113 -7.58 -17.01 -7.20
CA ASP A 113 -7.45 -18.45 -7.43
C ASP A 113 -5.96 -18.88 -7.56
N ASP A 114 -5.13 -18.02 -8.14
CA ASP A 114 -3.71 -18.26 -8.38
C ASP A 114 -2.80 -17.78 -7.23
N SER A 115 -3.37 -17.41 -6.07
CA SER A 115 -2.57 -16.90 -4.95
C SER A 115 -1.69 -17.99 -4.34
N VAL A 116 -0.41 -17.69 -4.17
CA VAL A 116 0.52 -18.51 -3.39
C VAL A 116 0.35 -18.27 -1.90
N SER A 117 0.69 -19.25 -1.08
CA SER A 117 0.66 -19.08 0.37
C SER A 117 1.80 -18.18 0.84
N ILE A 118 1.57 -17.41 1.89
CA ILE A 118 2.57 -16.47 2.43
C ILE A 118 3.85 -17.17 2.94
N ASP A 119 3.76 -18.45 3.30
CA ASP A 119 4.88 -19.28 3.73
C ASP A 119 5.62 -19.97 2.58
N ASP A 120 5.30 -19.63 1.33
CA ASP A 120 5.97 -20.19 0.16
C ASP A 120 7.46 -19.79 0.15
N PRO A 121 8.39 -20.77 0.06
CA PRO A 121 9.83 -20.50 0.05
C PRO A 121 10.28 -19.55 -1.05
N VAL A 122 9.55 -19.44 -2.14
CA VAL A 122 9.89 -18.55 -3.26
C VAL A 122 9.93 -17.09 -2.83
N LEU A 123 8.99 -16.67 -1.96
CA LEU A 123 8.92 -15.30 -1.45
C LEU A 123 10.11 -14.96 -0.55
N ASN A 124 10.55 -15.95 0.23
CA ASN A 124 11.68 -15.80 1.15
C ASN A 124 13.04 -15.82 0.46
N SER A 125 13.10 -16.24 -0.82
CA SER A 125 14.31 -16.22 -1.62
C SER A 125 14.60 -14.88 -2.30
N GLU A 126 13.61 -13.97 -2.33
CA GLU A 126 13.75 -12.67 -2.94
C GLU A 126 14.57 -11.71 -2.06
N GLU A 127 15.66 -11.15 -2.60
CA GLU A 127 16.50 -10.19 -1.87
C GLU A 127 15.80 -8.86 -1.61
N ARG A 128 14.88 -8.47 -2.50
CA ARG A 128 14.14 -7.21 -2.44
C ARG A 128 12.69 -7.47 -2.76
N LEU A 129 11.85 -7.48 -1.75
CA LEU A 129 10.43 -7.74 -1.87
C LEU A 129 9.62 -6.52 -1.42
N ALA A 130 8.72 -6.06 -2.27
CA ALA A 130 7.75 -5.01 -1.94
C ALA A 130 6.38 -5.66 -1.67
N ILE A 131 5.89 -5.51 -0.45
CA ILE A 131 4.61 -6.06 0.02
C ILE A 131 3.52 -5.01 -0.20
N VAL A 132 2.56 -5.29 -1.08
CA VAL A 132 1.47 -4.37 -1.44
C VAL A 132 0.21 -4.75 -0.67
N LEU A 133 -0.32 -3.80 0.09
CA LEU A 133 -1.46 -3.95 0.98
C LEU A 133 -2.57 -3.00 0.56
N GLY A 134 -3.77 -3.52 0.33
CA GLY A 134 -4.94 -2.76 -0.09
C GLY A 134 -5.78 -2.20 1.06
N THR A 135 -6.81 -1.45 0.71
CA THR A 135 -7.78 -0.93 1.66
C THR A 135 -8.69 -2.02 2.24
N GLU A 136 -9.37 -1.69 3.33
CA GLU A 136 -10.40 -2.58 3.90
C GLU A 136 -11.66 -2.56 3.02
N GLY A 137 -12.21 -3.73 2.76
CA GLY A 137 -13.41 -3.94 1.96
C GLY A 137 -13.10 -4.24 0.51
N ASP A 138 -12.64 -3.26 -0.26
CA ASP A 138 -12.40 -3.43 -1.69
C ASP A 138 -11.05 -4.12 -2.01
N GLY A 139 -10.12 -4.14 -1.05
CA GLY A 139 -8.80 -4.75 -1.23
C GLY A 139 -7.88 -3.94 -2.15
N LEU A 140 -7.11 -4.63 -2.97
CA LEU A 140 -6.24 -4.07 -4.00
C LEU A 140 -7.00 -3.92 -5.32
N HIS A 141 -6.67 -2.91 -6.10
CA HIS A 141 -7.18 -2.78 -7.47
C HIS A 141 -6.70 -3.95 -8.35
N GLU A 142 -7.58 -4.47 -9.22
CA GLU A 142 -7.23 -5.56 -10.14
C GLU A 142 -5.97 -5.26 -10.94
N GLN A 143 -5.83 -4.04 -11.45
CA GLN A 143 -4.64 -3.61 -12.19
C GLN A 143 -3.35 -3.68 -11.37
N THR A 144 -3.43 -3.46 -10.06
CA THR A 144 -2.29 -3.59 -9.16
C THR A 144 -1.92 -5.06 -8.98
N ILE A 145 -2.92 -5.91 -8.77
CA ILE A 145 -2.73 -7.36 -8.65
C ILE A 145 -2.07 -7.91 -9.92
N ASP A 146 -2.59 -7.55 -11.09
CA ASP A 146 -2.08 -7.98 -12.40
C ASP A 146 -0.64 -7.49 -12.68
N SER A 147 -0.26 -6.37 -12.08
CA SER A 147 1.08 -5.77 -12.25
C SER A 147 2.11 -6.31 -11.27
N CYS A 148 1.70 -7.05 -10.24
CA CYS A 148 2.60 -7.65 -9.27
C CYS A 148 3.21 -8.97 -9.79
N ASP A 149 4.43 -9.28 -9.32
CA ASP A 149 5.09 -10.55 -9.64
C ASP A 149 4.41 -11.75 -8.96
N TYR A 150 3.86 -11.53 -7.76
CA TYR A 150 3.20 -12.56 -6.97
C TYR A 150 1.88 -12.03 -6.40
N THR A 151 0.87 -12.91 -6.36
CA THR A 151 -0.31 -12.71 -5.52
C THR A 151 -0.23 -13.65 -4.33
N VAL A 152 -0.32 -13.09 -3.12
CA VAL A 152 -0.02 -13.80 -1.88
C VAL A 152 -1.23 -13.78 -0.95
N LYS A 153 -1.59 -14.95 -0.43
CA LYS A 153 -2.65 -15.11 0.57
C LYS A 153 -2.11 -15.57 1.91
N ILE A 154 -2.73 -15.06 2.97
CA ILE A 154 -2.58 -15.62 4.32
C ILE A 154 -3.59 -16.77 4.43
N PRO A 155 -3.17 -18.02 4.67
CA PRO A 155 -4.12 -19.12 4.85
C PRO A 155 -5.08 -18.84 6.01
N MET A 156 -6.37 -18.86 5.74
CA MET A 156 -7.43 -18.62 6.72
C MET A 156 -8.19 -19.90 7.02
N SER A 157 -8.86 -19.94 8.16
CA SER A 157 -9.72 -21.05 8.57
C SER A 157 -11.14 -20.56 8.87
N HIS A 158 -12.08 -21.49 9.00
CA HIS A 158 -13.46 -21.23 9.40
C HIS A 158 -14.25 -20.29 8.47
N GLY A 159 -13.89 -20.23 7.18
CA GLY A 159 -14.60 -19.38 6.20
C GLY A 159 -14.36 -17.88 6.38
N VAL A 160 -13.27 -17.52 7.05
CA VAL A 160 -12.82 -16.12 7.11
C VAL A 160 -12.01 -15.83 5.85
N ASP A 161 -12.40 -14.79 5.10
CA ASP A 161 -11.78 -14.45 3.82
C ASP A 161 -10.65 -13.42 3.96
N SER A 162 -10.70 -12.56 4.98
CA SER A 162 -9.70 -11.50 5.15
C SER A 162 -9.47 -11.12 6.62
N LEU A 163 -8.33 -10.49 6.88
CA LEU A 163 -8.01 -9.80 8.13
C LEU A 163 -8.09 -8.28 7.91
N ASN A 164 -8.29 -7.55 9.01
CA ASN A 164 -8.00 -6.11 9.00
C ASN A 164 -6.60 -5.86 8.43
N VAL A 165 -6.45 -4.84 7.58
CA VAL A 165 -5.20 -4.58 6.84
C VAL A 165 -3.99 -4.40 7.76
N ALA A 166 -4.17 -3.81 8.95
CA ALA A 166 -3.09 -3.67 9.92
C ALA A 166 -2.68 -5.01 10.55
N ALA A 167 -3.63 -5.94 10.74
CA ALA A 167 -3.33 -7.29 11.19
C ALA A 167 -2.64 -8.10 10.08
N ALA A 168 -3.17 -8.02 8.86
CA ALA A 168 -2.56 -8.66 7.69
C ALA A 168 -1.12 -8.18 7.47
N SER A 169 -0.87 -6.87 7.61
CA SER A 169 0.47 -6.30 7.48
C SER A 169 1.45 -6.87 8.53
N ALA A 170 1.01 -7.01 9.78
CA ALA A 170 1.87 -7.55 10.82
C ALA A 170 2.27 -9.02 10.55
N VAL A 171 1.34 -9.83 10.06
CA VAL A 171 1.61 -11.22 9.64
C VAL A 171 2.56 -11.25 8.45
N ALA A 172 2.29 -10.42 7.43
CA ALA A 172 3.12 -10.35 6.23
C ALA A 172 4.55 -9.89 6.54
N PHE A 173 4.71 -8.86 7.37
CA PHE A 173 6.03 -8.38 7.76
C PHE A 173 6.80 -9.41 8.60
N TRP A 174 6.11 -10.09 9.53
CA TRP A 174 6.74 -11.14 10.32
C TRP A 174 7.27 -12.29 9.46
N GLU A 175 6.51 -12.71 8.45
CA GLU A 175 6.89 -13.85 7.62
C GLU A 175 7.91 -13.48 6.53
N LEU A 176 7.77 -12.30 5.93
CA LEU A 176 8.51 -11.92 4.71
C LEU A 176 9.66 -10.93 4.94
N ALA A 177 9.69 -10.18 6.06
CA ALA A 177 10.79 -9.28 6.39
C ALA A 177 11.84 -10.04 7.21
N LYS A 178 12.90 -10.45 6.55
CA LYS A 178 14.02 -11.19 7.18
C LYS A 178 15.33 -10.46 7.01
#